data_d67c95f38205e943ca4b1a712f80c6f8
#
_entry.id   d67c95f38205e943ca4b1a712f80c6f8
#
_cell.length_a   1.000
_cell.length_b   1.000
_cell.length_c   1.000
_cell.angle_alpha   90.00
_cell.angle_beta   90.00
_cell.angle_gamma   90.00
#
_symmetry.space_group_name_H-M   'P 1'
#
loop_
_entity.id
_entity.type
_entity.pdbx_description
1 polymer ?
#
loop_
_entity_poly.entity_id
_entity_poly.type
_entity_poly.pdbx_seq_one_letter_code
_entity_poly.pdbx_strand_id
1 'polypeptide(L)'
;MHDESATTQSQQDYQVLARRYRPQTFAEVLGQESIVTTLKNGIKHRKLAHAYLFCGSRGTGKTTLARILAKALNCSKRNEECEPCGTCNSCREIAAGNSLEVLEIDGASHRGIDDIRQINETVAYAAAGDKYSIYIIDEVHMLTKEAFNALLKTLEEPPPRVKFFFATTEAHKVPATILSRCQRFNLNRIPLDKIIEKLRSMTTEIGIDIEDEALRLVAKRADGGFRDAESLLDQIIAFHEGSITAASVADVLGTVPREIFFQLDVAAKAGNYTIAFELGHRVFSEGKDIPHFVELLIEHFRNILVTKLTSNSSPYLDLMPQDLDKYANSAKLYTQEQCLTIIDFLIDAQTKIRFMPSPRIALEALLLKIVKIHTRVPIDFLVRRLSELEAAVNNSSTTSNKQSISIPPQHLTVDPVPSAADIGKSGDLLTPVMSQPAILVPSEPAIAKSPVLVSSPAPDTVVDAPAKPLSPPQILTEEQQKEARKKQSRYDTLLQFAAVELEGSLQKIIVAPHLS
;
A
#
# COMPACT_ATOMS: atom_id res chain seq x y z
N MET A 1 -3.95 8.94 65.04
CA MET A 1 -4.40 7.71 64.39
C MET A 1 -5.14 8.15 63.16
N HIS A 2 -4.40 8.35 62.06
CA HIS A 2 -4.94 8.70 60.76
C HIS A 2 -5.03 7.39 59.94
N ASP A 3 -6.23 7.13 59.46
CA ASP A 3 -6.55 6.02 58.54
C ASP A 3 -5.78 6.17 57.21
N GLU A 4 -4.75 5.40 57.02
CA GLU A 4 -4.10 5.12 55.74
C GLU A 4 -4.60 3.78 55.21
N SER A 5 -5.81 3.74 54.75
CA SER A 5 -6.36 2.54 54.09
C SER A 5 -7.29 2.94 52.94
N ALA A 6 -6.73 3.39 51.83
CA ALA A 6 -7.37 3.28 50.51
C ALA A 6 -6.42 3.88 49.47
N THR A 7 -5.63 3.07 48.79
CA THR A 7 -5.32 3.23 47.36
C THR A 7 -4.29 2.16 46.94
N THR A 8 -4.70 0.92 46.97
CA THR A 8 -4.04 -0.10 46.15
C THR A 8 -4.99 -0.48 45.03
N GLN A 9 -5.27 0.47 44.14
CA GLN A 9 -5.75 0.12 42.82
C GLN A 9 -4.57 -0.55 42.12
N SER A 10 -4.68 -1.87 41.97
CA SER A 10 -3.79 -2.70 41.16
C SER A 10 -3.59 -1.99 39.78
N GLN A 11 -2.37 -1.58 39.50
CA GLN A 11 -1.90 -1.34 38.14
C GLN A 11 -2.06 -2.65 37.39
N GLN A 12 -3.25 -2.88 36.80
CA GLN A 12 -3.39 -3.91 35.79
C GLN A 12 -2.53 -3.46 34.63
N ASP A 13 -1.45 -4.21 34.37
CA ASP A 13 -0.58 -4.00 33.21
C ASP A 13 -1.49 -3.85 31.98
N TYR A 14 -1.45 -2.66 31.36
CA TYR A 14 -2.21 -2.39 30.15
C TYR A 14 -1.84 -3.41 29.08
N GLN A 15 -2.81 -4.19 28.66
CA GLN A 15 -2.65 -5.18 27.59
C GLN A 15 -3.37 -4.71 26.34
N VAL A 16 -2.62 -4.62 25.23
CA VAL A 16 -3.13 -4.26 23.90
C VAL A 16 -4.35 -5.12 23.53
N LEU A 17 -5.42 -4.50 23.00
CA LEU A 17 -6.70 -5.17 22.67
C LEU A 17 -6.50 -6.41 21.80
N ALA A 18 -5.67 -6.32 20.77
CA ALA A 18 -5.35 -7.43 19.89
C ALA A 18 -4.73 -8.67 20.57
N ARG A 19 -4.21 -8.53 21.81
CA ARG A 19 -3.74 -9.63 22.63
C ARG A 19 -4.81 -10.09 23.62
N ARG A 20 -5.52 -9.16 24.24
CA ARG A 20 -6.56 -9.41 25.25
C ARG A 20 -7.75 -10.17 24.65
N TYR A 21 -8.22 -9.74 23.47
CA TYR A 21 -9.41 -10.29 22.78
C TYR A 21 -9.08 -11.37 21.74
N ARG A 22 -7.85 -11.85 21.71
CA ARG A 22 -7.47 -12.93 20.79
C ARG A 22 -8.33 -14.18 21.05
N PRO A 23 -9.04 -14.70 20.01
CA PRO A 23 -9.87 -15.88 20.14
C PRO A 23 -9.15 -17.07 20.79
N GLN A 24 -9.79 -17.71 21.76
CA GLN A 24 -9.26 -18.85 22.52
C GLN A 24 -9.92 -20.16 22.12
N THR A 25 -11.10 -20.10 21.50
CA THR A 25 -11.94 -21.24 21.09
C THR A 25 -12.33 -21.09 19.62
N PHE A 26 -12.77 -22.19 18.97
CA PHE A 26 -13.25 -22.14 17.61
C PHE A 26 -14.53 -21.29 17.44
N ALA A 27 -15.37 -21.28 18.48
CA ALA A 27 -16.63 -20.51 18.49
C ALA A 27 -16.39 -18.99 18.41
N GLU A 28 -15.25 -18.51 18.89
CA GLU A 28 -14.89 -17.09 18.89
C GLU A 28 -14.28 -16.64 17.55
N VAL A 29 -13.95 -17.58 16.64
CA VAL A 29 -13.33 -17.25 15.36
C VAL A 29 -14.36 -16.67 14.41
N LEU A 30 -14.12 -15.46 13.93
CA LEU A 30 -15.04 -14.72 13.05
C LEU A 30 -14.81 -15.04 11.58
N GLY A 31 -15.92 -15.27 10.84
CA GLY A 31 -15.90 -15.30 9.37
C GLY A 31 -15.24 -16.52 8.73
N GLN A 32 -14.92 -17.57 9.52
CA GLN A 32 -14.20 -18.77 9.03
C GLN A 32 -15.00 -20.07 9.32
N GLU A 33 -16.31 -20.01 9.30
CA GLU A 33 -17.21 -21.10 9.76
C GLU A 33 -16.96 -22.43 9.03
N SER A 34 -16.73 -22.39 7.71
CA SER A 34 -16.46 -23.58 6.91
C SER A 34 -15.13 -24.27 7.28
N ILE A 35 -14.09 -23.48 7.55
CA ILE A 35 -12.78 -23.97 7.98
C ILE A 35 -12.88 -24.57 9.37
N VAL A 36 -13.51 -23.86 10.29
CA VAL A 36 -13.76 -24.31 11.68
C VAL A 36 -14.52 -25.63 11.68
N THR A 37 -15.60 -25.75 10.91
CA THR A 37 -16.38 -26.99 10.79
C THR A 37 -15.53 -28.14 10.25
N THR A 38 -14.70 -27.89 9.24
CA THR A 38 -13.81 -28.90 8.66
C THR A 38 -12.78 -29.38 9.68
N LEU A 39 -12.16 -28.47 10.43
CA LEU A 39 -11.19 -28.81 11.46
C LEU A 39 -11.82 -29.59 12.62
N LYS A 40 -13.01 -29.18 13.11
CA LYS A 40 -13.76 -29.89 14.15
C LYS A 40 -14.10 -31.31 13.70
N ASN A 41 -14.57 -31.49 12.45
CA ASN A 41 -14.85 -32.80 11.88
C ASN A 41 -13.58 -33.66 11.76
N GLY A 42 -12.45 -33.07 11.35
CA GLY A 42 -11.15 -33.75 11.32
C GLY A 42 -10.73 -34.28 12.68
N ILE A 43 -10.93 -33.47 13.74
CA ILE A 43 -10.66 -33.88 15.12
C ILE A 43 -11.62 -34.98 15.57
N LYS A 44 -12.92 -34.83 15.34
CA LYS A 44 -13.98 -35.77 15.73
C LYS A 44 -13.78 -37.15 15.11
N HIS A 45 -13.43 -37.18 13.83
CA HIS A 45 -13.22 -38.44 13.09
C HIS A 45 -11.77 -38.95 13.13
N ARG A 46 -10.88 -38.30 13.88
CA ARG A 46 -9.42 -38.64 13.95
C ARG A 46 -8.74 -38.66 12.58
N LYS A 47 -9.24 -37.87 11.63
CA LYS A 47 -8.70 -37.73 10.27
C LYS A 47 -7.93 -36.42 10.16
N LEU A 48 -6.75 -36.40 10.77
CA LEU A 48 -5.89 -35.22 10.85
C LEU A 48 -4.71 -35.36 9.89
N ALA A 49 -4.51 -34.38 9.03
CA ALA A 49 -3.30 -34.28 8.23
C ALA A 49 -2.06 -34.08 9.13
N HIS A 50 -0.89 -34.44 8.61
CA HIS A 50 0.37 -34.19 9.28
C HIS A 50 0.82 -32.73 9.16
N ALA A 51 0.42 -32.04 8.08
CA ALA A 51 0.73 -30.64 7.84
C ALA A 51 -0.50 -29.85 7.36
N TYR A 52 -0.67 -28.65 7.90
CA TYR A 52 -1.71 -27.70 7.53
C TYR A 52 -1.07 -26.40 7.08
N LEU A 53 -1.65 -25.77 6.06
CA LEU A 53 -1.24 -24.45 5.59
C LEU A 53 -2.42 -23.48 5.62
N PHE A 54 -2.35 -22.49 6.51
CA PHE A 54 -3.34 -21.43 6.64
C PHE A 54 -2.90 -20.22 5.80
N CYS A 55 -3.64 -19.93 4.73
CA CYS A 55 -3.37 -18.82 3.82
C CYS A 55 -4.43 -17.74 4.00
N GLY A 56 -4.07 -16.48 3.80
CA GLY A 56 -5.03 -15.35 3.82
C GLY A 56 -4.37 -14.03 4.13
N SER A 57 -5.10 -12.93 3.98
CA SER A 57 -4.61 -11.58 4.27
C SER A 57 -4.19 -11.44 5.74
N ARG A 58 -3.45 -10.37 6.03
CA ARG A 58 -3.04 -10.05 7.40
C ARG A 58 -4.27 -9.85 8.29
N GLY A 59 -4.18 -10.17 9.56
CA GLY A 59 -5.25 -9.92 10.53
C GLY A 59 -6.47 -10.85 10.47
N THR A 60 -6.54 -11.84 9.54
CA THR A 60 -7.69 -12.75 9.37
C THR A 60 -7.74 -13.93 10.34
N GLY A 61 -6.74 -14.08 11.23
CA GLY A 61 -6.74 -15.10 12.28
C GLY A 61 -5.97 -16.39 11.96
N LYS A 62 -5.06 -16.42 10.97
CA LYS A 62 -4.26 -17.60 10.58
C LYS A 62 -3.55 -18.26 11.76
N THR A 63 -2.67 -17.52 12.43
CA THR A 63 -1.90 -18.00 13.58
C THR A 63 -2.80 -18.31 14.80
N THR A 64 -3.87 -17.54 14.97
CA THR A 64 -4.87 -17.77 16.02
C THR A 64 -5.57 -19.11 15.81
N LEU A 65 -6.00 -19.42 14.57
CA LEU A 65 -6.64 -20.69 14.24
C LEU A 65 -5.67 -21.88 14.43
N ALA A 66 -4.40 -21.70 14.05
CA ALA A 66 -3.35 -22.70 14.30
C ALA A 66 -3.18 -22.99 15.81
N ARG A 67 -3.15 -21.94 16.64
CA ARG A 67 -3.07 -22.09 18.10
C ARG A 67 -4.32 -22.75 18.71
N ILE A 68 -5.53 -22.41 18.24
CA ILE A 68 -6.77 -23.03 18.69
C ILE A 68 -6.78 -24.52 18.33
N LEU A 69 -6.35 -24.87 17.11
CA LEU A 69 -6.23 -26.25 16.67
C LEU A 69 -5.21 -27.01 17.55
N ALA A 70 -4.05 -26.40 17.85
CA ALA A 70 -3.04 -26.99 18.73
C ALA A 70 -3.60 -27.25 20.14
N LYS A 71 -4.34 -26.27 20.70
CA LYS A 71 -5.04 -26.45 21.99
C LYS A 71 -6.04 -27.59 21.93
N ALA A 72 -6.89 -27.65 20.88
CA ALA A 72 -7.93 -28.67 20.76
C ALA A 72 -7.32 -30.08 20.62
N LEU A 73 -6.15 -30.22 19.99
CA LEU A 73 -5.45 -31.52 19.86
C LEU A 73 -4.87 -32.00 21.19
N ASN A 74 -4.27 -31.10 21.96
CA ASN A 74 -3.59 -31.43 23.22
C ASN A 74 -4.45 -31.23 24.49
N CYS A 75 -5.72 -30.83 24.33
CA CYS A 75 -6.62 -30.59 25.43
C CYS A 75 -7.08 -31.89 26.09
N SER A 76 -6.82 -32.04 27.40
CA SER A 76 -7.25 -33.21 28.18
C SER A 76 -8.75 -33.22 28.52
N LYS A 77 -9.41 -32.05 28.47
CA LYS A 77 -10.83 -31.85 28.83
C LYS A 77 -11.61 -31.22 27.68
N ARG A 78 -11.36 -31.70 26.45
CA ARG A 78 -12.07 -31.22 25.25
C ARG A 78 -13.54 -31.66 25.32
N ASN A 79 -14.47 -30.75 24.96
CA ASN A 79 -15.88 -31.05 24.89
C ASN A 79 -16.25 -31.90 23.64
N GLU A 80 -17.53 -32.33 23.55
CA GLU A 80 -18.04 -33.11 22.42
C GLU A 80 -18.01 -32.35 21.09
N GLU A 81 -18.06 -31.02 21.13
CA GLU A 81 -17.94 -30.13 19.97
C GLU A 81 -16.50 -29.89 19.52
N CYS A 82 -15.54 -30.58 20.12
CA CYS A 82 -14.11 -30.45 19.86
C CYS A 82 -13.52 -29.09 20.25
N GLU A 83 -14.18 -28.32 21.13
CA GLU A 83 -13.63 -27.06 21.64
C GLU A 83 -12.58 -27.33 22.75
N PRO A 84 -11.48 -26.56 22.76
CA PRO A 84 -10.52 -26.61 23.85
C PRO A 84 -11.13 -26.02 25.14
N CYS A 85 -10.84 -26.63 26.29
CA CYS A 85 -11.44 -26.21 27.56
C CYS A 85 -10.91 -24.87 28.11
N GLY A 86 -9.77 -24.36 27.61
CA GLY A 86 -9.13 -23.13 28.10
C GLY A 86 -8.50 -23.21 29.50
N THR A 87 -8.86 -24.21 30.33
CA THR A 87 -8.51 -24.28 31.75
C THR A 87 -7.46 -25.32 32.13
N CYS A 88 -7.24 -26.37 31.33
CA CYS A 88 -6.21 -27.38 31.60
C CYS A 88 -4.80 -26.83 31.35
N ASN A 89 -3.79 -27.50 31.91
CA ASN A 89 -2.40 -27.06 31.81
C ASN A 89 -1.97 -26.82 30.36
N SER A 90 -2.19 -27.79 29.45
CA SER A 90 -1.86 -27.62 28.02
C SER A 90 -2.52 -26.40 27.39
N CYS A 91 -3.81 -26.14 27.67
CA CYS A 91 -4.49 -24.96 27.14
C CYS A 91 -3.89 -23.65 27.67
N ARG A 92 -3.50 -23.59 28.95
CA ARG A 92 -2.89 -22.40 29.56
C ARG A 92 -1.47 -22.16 29.03
N GLU A 93 -0.65 -23.20 28.96
CA GLU A 93 0.71 -23.14 28.45
C GLU A 93 0.76 -22.70 26.98
N ILE A 94 -0.13 -23.27 26.13
CA ILE A 94 -0.22 -22.88 24.72
C ILE A 94 -0.72 -21.43 24.60
N ALA A 95 -1.69 -20.99 25.43
CA ALA A 95 -2.14 -19.60 25.43
C ALA A 95 -1.03 -18.62 25.83
N ALA A 96 -0.21 -19.01 26.81
CA ALA A 96 0.93 -18.22 27.27
C ALA A 96 2.14 -18.26 26.30
N GLY A 97 2.19 -19.24 25.38
CA GLY A 97 3.30 -19.41 24.43
C GLY A 97 4.54 -20.10 25.02
N ASN A 98 4.40 -20.82 26.15
CA ASN A 98 5.48 -21.50 26.85
C ASN A 98 5.28 -23.04 26.95
N SER A 99 4.48 -23.60 26.03
CA SER A 99 4.26 -25.04 25.96
C SER A 99 5.46 -25.77 25.38
N LEU A 100 5.88 -26.88 25.98
CA LEU A 100 6.93 -27.74 25.44
C LEU A 100 6.44 -28.57 24.23
N GLU A 101 5.15 -28.85 24.16
CA GLU A 101 4.56 -29.64 23.06
C GLU A 101 4.17 -28.77 21.84
N VAL A 102 4.13 -27.45 21.97
CA VAL A 102 3.76 -26.54 20.90
C VAL A 102 4.81 -25.46 20.74
N LEU A 103 5.66 -25.61 19.74
CA LEU A 103 6.69 -24.65 19.40
C LEU A 103 6.17 -23.70 18.32
N GLU A 104 6.13 -22.40 18.62
CA GLU A 104 5.77 -21.38 17.66
C GLU A 104 7.01 -20.58 17.24
N ILE A 105 7.21 -20.46 15.93
CA ILE A 105 8.36 -19.85 15.29
C ILE A 105 7.88 -18.84 14.28
N ASP A 106 8.45 -17.66 14.31
CA ASP A 106 8.26 -16.65 13.27
C ASP A 106 9.29 -16.86 12.14
N GLY A 107 8.80 -17.19 10.95
CA GLY A 107 9.62 -17.39 9.77
C GLY A 107 10.33 -16.14 9.28
N ALA A 108 9.94 -14.94 9.74
CA ALA A 108 10.66 -13.71 9.42
C ALA A 108 11.95 -13.57 10.23
N SER A 109 11.96 -14.05 11.48
CA SER A 109 13.10 -14.01 12.39
C SER A 109 14.01 -15.24 12.22
N HIS A 110 13.42 -16.42 11.98
CA HIS A 110 14.11 -17.71 11.84
C HIS A 110 14.03 -18.24 10.40
N ARG A 111 14.73 -17.56 9.48
CA ARG A 111 14.68 -17.86 8.05
C ARG A 111 15.68 -18.90 7.57
N GLY A 112 16.67 -19.19 8.41
CA GLY A 112 17.85 -19.95 8.05
C GLY A 112 17.63 -21.46 7.97
N ILE A 113 18.52 -22.14 7.25
CA ILE A 113 18.53 -23.60 7.16
C ILE A 113 18.86 -24.21 8.53
N ASP A 114 19.70 -23.55 9.33
CA ASP A 114 20.17 -24.08 10.61
C ASP A 114 19.07 -24.06 11.67
N ASP A 115 18.20 -23.02 11.64
CA ASP A 115 17.00 -22.97 12.48
C ASP A 115 16.09 -24.18 12.20
N ILE A 116 15.87 -24.48 10.92
CA ILE A 116 15.02 -25.61 10.50
C ILE A 116 15.68 -26.96 10.79
N ARG A 117 17.01 -27.08 10.74
CA ARG A 117 17.72 -28.29 11.13
C ARG A 117 17.54 -28.57 12.62
N GLN A 118 17.63 -27.57 13.49
CA GLN A 118 17.35 -27.71 14.93
C GLN A 118 15.91 -28.19 15.16
N ILE A 119 14.94 -27.66 14.41
CA ILE A 119 13.56 -28.15 14.48
C ILE A 119 13.50 -29.63 14.10
N ASN A 120 14.11 -30.05 13.00
CA ASN A 120 14.10 -31.43 12.55
C ASN A 120 14.76 -32.39 13.56
N GLU A 121 15.81 -31.96 14.26
CA GLU A 121 16.43 -32.71 15.36
C GLU A 121 15.47 -32.88 16.53
N THR A 122 14.79 -31.80 16.95
CA THR A 122 13.77 -31.86 18.02
C THR A 122 12.58 -32.72 17.64
N VAL A 123 12.16 -32.67 16.37
CA VAL A 123 11.09 -33.52 15.82
C VAL A 123 11.37 -35.01 16.01
N ALA A 124 12.62 -35.44 15.84
CA ALA A 124 13.01 -36.85 15.99
C ALA A 124 12.85 -37.36 17.45
N TYR A 125 13.02 -36.48 18.43
CA TYR A 125 12.90 -36.84 19.86
C TYR A 125 11.48 -36.63 20.40
N ALA A 126 10.65 -35.81 19.76
CA ALA A 126 9.32 -35.42 20.24
C ALA A 126 8.27 -36.55 20.20
N ALA A 127 8.54 -37.66 19.50
CA ALA A 127 7.58 -38.73 19.24
C ALA A 127 7.30 -39.67 20.44
N ALA A 128 7.96 -39.48 21.61
CA ALA A 128 7.88 -40.40 22.75
C ALA A 128 6.69 -40.14 23.71
N GLY A 129 6.00 -39.00 23.58
CA GLY A 129 4.90 -38.60 24.47
C GLY A 129 3.51 -39.00 24.00
N ASP A 130 2.52 -38.91 24.89
CA ASP A 130 1.10 -39.17 24.56
C ASP A 130 0.39 -38.01 23.83
N LYS A 131 0.97 -36.82 23.84
CA LYS A 131 0.46 -35.61 23.21
C LYS A 131 1.03 -35.42 21.80
N TYR A 132 0.40 -34.53 21.03
CA TYR A 132 0.93 -34.11 19.73
C TYR A 132 2.04 -33.08 19.94
N SER A 133 3.16 -33.28 19.26
CA SER A 133 4.21 -32.27 19.12
C SER A 133 3.88 -31.41 17.91
N ILE A 134 3.61 -30.12 18.12
CA ILE A 134 3.07 -29.22 17.12
C ILE A 134 4.05 -28.09 16.86
N TYR A 135 4.41 -27.91 15.60
CA TYR A 135 5.30 -26.84 15.15
C TYR A 135 4.47 -25.84 14.34
N ILE A 136 4.28 -24.63 14.90
CA ILE A 136 3.59 -23.52 14.23
C ILE A 136 4.67 -22.62 13.64
N ILE A 137 4.69 -22.49 12.30
CA ILE A 137 5.62 -21.58 11.61
C ILE A 137 4.79 -20.48 10.96
N ASP A 138 4.84 -19.29 11.55
CA ASP A 138 4.17 -18.11 11.00
C ASP A 138 5.01 -17.45 9.91
N GLU A 139 4.35 -16.77 8.98
CA GLU A 139 4.94 -16.16 7.79
C GLU A 139 5.95 -17.06 7.07
N VAL A 140 5.56 -18.33 6.89
CA VAL A 140 6.43 -19.38 6.34
C VAL A 140 7.05 -19.03 4.98
N HIS A 141 6.42 -18.15 4.21
CA HIS A 141 6.94 -17.67 2.91
C HIS A 141 8.28 -16.90 3.03
N MET A 142 8.67 -16.50 4.24
CA MET A 142 9.93 -15.81 4.50
C MET A 142 11.13 -16.75 4.64
N LEU A 143 10.88 -18.07 4.75
CA LEU A 143 11.95 -19.08 4.81
C LEU A 143 12.78 -19.09 3.51
N THR A 144 14.07 -19.38 3.65
CA THR A 144 14.95 -19.59 2.48
C THR A 144 14.59 -20.89 1.73
N LYS A 145 14.99 -20.99 0.47
CA LYS A 145 14.76 -22.20 -0.32
C LYS A 145 15.43 -23.44 0.30
N GLU A 146 16.59 -23.25 0.89
CA GLU A 146 17.37 -24.28 1.58
C GLU A 146 16.64 -24.74 2.84
N ALA A 147 16.03 -23.83 3.60
CA ALA A 147 15.20 -24.13 4.75
C ALA A 147 13.95 -24.93 4.38
N PHE A 148 13.26 -24.57 3.29
CA PHE A 148 12.16 -25.36 2.75
C PHE A 148 12.60 -26.77 2.35
N ASN A 149 13.75 -26.90 1.70
CA ASN A 149 14.28 -28.23 1.30
C ASN A 149 14.61 -29.09 2.53
N ALA A 150 15.10 -28.50 3.60
CA ALA A 150 15.35 -29.21 4.86
C ALA A 150 14.07 -29.77 5.52
N LEU A 151 12.91 -29.12 5.32
CA LEU A 151 11.62 -29.59 5.82
C LEU A 151 11.02 -30.74 4.99
N LEU A 152 11.40 -30.89 3.69
CA LEU A 152 10.75 -31.84 2.79
C LEU A 152 10.79 -33.27 3.32
N LYS A 153 11.94 -33.74 3.81
CA LYS A 153 12.09 -35.10 4.34
C LYS A 153 11.12 -35.37 5.50
N THR A 154 11.01 -34.43 6.42
CA THR A 154 10.11 -34.56 7.58
C THR A 154 8.64 -34.47 7.22
N LEU A 155 8.30 -33.74 6.14
CA LEU A 155 6.94 -33.66 5.62
C LEU A 155 6.56 -34.89 4.76
N GLU A 156 7.52 -35.57 4.16
CA GLU A 156 7.30 -36.83 3.42
C GLU A 156 7.10 -38.01 4.36
N GLU A 157 7.93 -38.10 5.37
CA GLU A 157 7.91 -39.18 6.37
C GLU A 157 7.73 -38.59 7.78
N PRO A 158 6.53 -38.05 8.07
CA PRO A 158 6.30 -37.37 9.34
C PRO A 158 6.31 -38.39 10.51
N PRO A 159 7.04 -38.14 11.60
CA PRO A 159 6.99 -38.98 12.77
C PRO A 159 5.56 -39.05 13.35
N PRO A 160 5.18 -40.15 13.98
CA PRO A 160 3.86 -40.28 14.58
C PRO A 160 3.65 -39.17 15.62
N ARG A 161 2.44 -38.57 15.63
CA ARG A 161 2.04 -37.48 16.54
C ARG A 161 2.73 -36.13 16.31
N VAL A 162 3.57 -35.97 15.31
CA VAL A 162 4.10 -34.66 14.92
C VAL A 162 3.14 -33.98 13.94
N LYS A 163 2.89 -32.67 14.13
CA LYS A 163 2.05 -31.84 13.27
C LYS A 163 2.76 -30.54 12.94
N PHE A 164 2.66 -30.13 11.68
CA PHE A 164 3.15 -28.84 11.21
C PHE A 164 1.99 -27.93 10.86
N PHE A 165 1.96 -26.72 11.41
CA PHE A 165 0.97 -25.70 11.09
C PHE A 165 1.70 -24.49 10.50
N PHE A 166 1.58 -24.30 9.21
CA PHE A 166 2.14 -23.18 8.49
C PHE A 166 1.11 -22.08 8.35
N ALA A 167 1.52 -20.84 8.56
CA ALA A 167 0.69 -19.67 8.26
C ALA A 167 1.42 -18.76 7.28
N THR A 168 0.71 -18.18 6.33
CA THR A 168 1.28 -17.28 5.33
C THR A 168 0.28 -16.26 4.81
N THR A 169 0.76 -15.05 4.56
CA THR A 169 0.03 -14.04 3.80
C THR A 169 0.21 -14.23 2.29
N GLU A 170 1.30 -14.87 1.84
CA GLU A 170 1.68 -14.98 0.44
C GLU A 170 1.89 -16.45 0.02
N ALA A 171 0.78 -17.15 -0.18
CA ALA A 171 0.79 -18.57 -0.56
C ALA A 171 1.54 -18.84 -1.89
N HIS A 172 1.60 -17.86 -2.79
CA HIS A 172 2.29 -18.00 -4.07
C HIS A 172 3.82 -18.06 -3.96
N LYS A 173 4.39 -17.58 -2.84
CA LYS A 173 5.83 -17.66 -2.56
C LYS A 173 6.24 -19.01 -1.95
N VAL A 174 5.28 -19.80 -1.45
CA VAL A 174 5.57 -21.14 -0.90
C VAL A 174 5.81 -22.15 -2.03
N PRO A 175 6.89 -22.95 -2.00
CA PRO A 175 7.18 -23.92 -3.04
C PRO A 175 6.06 -24.94 -3.23
N ALA A 176 5.78 -25.32 -4.49
CA ALA A 176 4.75 -26.30 -4.83
C ALA A 176 4.99 -27.68 -4.17
N THR A 177 6.25 -28.03 -3.93
CA THR A 177 6.65 -29.25 -3.22
C THR A 177 6.16 -29.30 -1.77
N ILE A 178 6.09 -28.16 -1.09
CA ILE A 178 5.51 -28.03 0.26
C ILE A 178 3.98 -28.01 0.17
N LEU A 179 3.43 -27.23 -0.77
CA LEU A 179 1.97 -27.11 -0.96
C LEU A 179 1.31 -28.48 -1.20
N SER A 180 1.95 -29.37 -1.97
CA SER A 180 1.41 -30.70 -2.27
C SER A 180 1.36 -31.65 -1.07
N ARG A 181 2.08 -31.35 0.01
CA ARG A 181 2.16 -32.14 1.25
C ARG A 181 1.34 -31.56 2.41
N CYS A 182 0.71 -30.40 2.19
CA CYS A 182 -0.08 -29.71 3.19
C CYS A 182 -1.57 -29.71 2.86
N GLN A 183 -2.41 -29.88 3.85
CA GLN A 183 -3.83 -29.54 3.72
C GLN A 183 -3.97 -28.03 3.78
N ARG A 184 -4.39 -27.40 2.68
CA ARG A 184 -4.48 -25.95 2.55
C ARG A 184 -5.86 -25.44 2.96
N PHE A 185 -5.88 -24.36 3.76
CA PHE A 185 -7.04 -23.58 4.12
C PHE A 185 -6.84 -22.12 3.72
N ASN A 186 -7.76 -21.59 2.93
CA ASN A 186 -7.75 -20.17 2.57
C ASN A 186 -8.74 -19.44 3.46
N LEU A 187 -8.21 -18.61 4.36
CA LEU A 187 -9.02 -17.75 5.22
C LEU A 187 -9.55 -16.57 4.40
N ASN A 188 -10.83 -16.33 4.54
CA ASN A 188 -11.50 -15.21 3.91
C ASN A 188 -11.30 -13.92 4.72
N ARG A 189 -11.44 -12.78 4.04
CA ARG A 189 -11.58 -11.50 4.73
C ARG A 189 -12.86 -11.53 5.56
N ILE A 190 -12.81 -10.97 6.75
CA ILE A 190 -13.96 -10.94 7.65
C ILE A 190 -14.94 -9.88 7.14
N PRO A 191 -16.24 -10.20 7.01
CA PRO A 191 -17.26 -9.25 6.59
C PRO A 191 -17.30 -8.02 7.52
N LEU A 192 -17.51 -6.85 6.92
CA LEU A 192 -17.52 -5.56 7.62
C LEU A 192 -18.48 -5.56 8.82
N ASP A 193 -19.68 -6.08 8.63
CA ASP A 193 -20.72 -6.10 9.68
C ASP A 193 -20.28 -6.93 10.89
N LYS A 194 -19.62 -8.09 10.68
CA LYS A 194 -19.08 -8.92 11.77
C LYS A 194 -17.97 -8.22 12.54
N ILE A 195 -17.13 -7.42 11.85
CA ILE A 195 -16.09 -6.62 12.50
C ILE A 195 -16.74 -5.55 13.38
N ILE A 196 -17.72 -4.80 12.85
CA ILE A 196 -18.44 -3.75 13.58
C ILE A 196 -19.13 -4.31 14.82
N GLU A 197 -19.85 -5.44 14.68
CA GLU A 197 -20.54 -6.10 15.78
C GLU A 197 -19.57 -6.49 16.90
N LYS A 198 -18.44 -7.08 16.55
CA LYS A 198 -17.43 -7.49 17.53
C LYS A 198 -16.73 -6.28 18.19
N LEU A 199 -16.38 -5.25 17.42
CA LEU A 199 -15.81 -4.00 17.97
C LEU A 199 -16.80 -3.34 18.94
N ARG A 200 -18.11 -3.28 18.61
CA ARG A 200 -19.15 -2.76 19.50
C ARG A 200 -19.25 -3.57 20.80
N SER A 201 -19.21 -4.89 20.72
CA SER A 201 -19.19 -5.75 21.91
C SER A 201 -17.99 -5.45 22.81
N MET A 202 -16.81 -5.26 22.22
CA MET A 202 -15.57 -4.96 22.95
C MET A 202 -15.62 -3.58 23.61
N THR A 203 -16.07 -2.54 22.90
CA THR A 203 -16.17 -1.18 23.43
C THR A 203 -17.18 -1.10 24.57
N THR A 204 -18.31 -1.81 24.46
CA THR A 204 -19.31 -1.94 25.53
C THR A 204 -18.72 -2.63 26.78
N GLU A 205 -17.93 -3.70 26.60
CA GLU A 205 -17.28 -4.42 27.71
C GLU A 205 -16.22 -3.53 28.43
N ILE A 206 -15.51 -2.69 27.67
CA ILE A 206 -14.49 -1.77 28.20
C ILE A 206 -15.15 -0.53 28.82
N GLY A 207 -16.41 -0.24 28.48
CA GLY A 207 -17.15 0.93 28.97
C GLY A 207 -16.82 2.23 28.21
N ILE A 208 -16.45 2.13 26.94
CA ILE A 208 -16.14 3.25 26.06
C ILE A 208 -17.35 3.56 25.17
N ASP A 209 -17.76 4.81 25.16
CA ASP A 209 -18.82 5.31 24.29
C ASP A 209 -18.24 5.69 22.92
N ILE A 210 -18.73 5.05 21.85
CA ILE A 210 -18.26 5.24 20.49
C ILE A 210 -19.44 5.24 19.51
N GLU A 211 -19.44 6.19 18.59
CA GLU A 211 -20.44 6.26 17.53
C GLU A 211 -20.36 5.06 16.57
N ASP A 212 -21.51 4.57 16.10
CA ASP A 212 -21.58 3.49 15.10
C ASP A 212 -20.84 3.85 13.80
N GLU A 213 -20.88 5.11 13.41
CA GLU A 213 -20.16 5.61 12.25
C GLU A 213 -18.65 5.55 12.45
N ALA A 214 -18.16 5.86 13.66
CA ALA A 214 -16.76 5.72 14.04
C ALA A 214 -16.29 4.26 13.95
N LEU A 215 -17.07 3.31 14.47
CA LEU A 215 -16.80 1.87 14.35
C LEU A 215 -16.76 1.41 12.88
N ARG A 216 -17.64 1.95 12.05
CA ARG A 216 -17.68 1.66 10.62
C ARG A 216 -16.42 2.16 9.90
N LEU A 217 -15.92 3.34 10.24
CA LEU A 217 -14.65 3.88 9.70
C LEU A 217 -13.46 2.98 10.07
N VAL A 218 -13.37 2.56 11.35
CA VAL A 218 -12.32 1.64 11.83
C VAL A 218 -12.38 0.32 11.08
N ALA A 219 -13.57 -0.30 11.00
CA ALA A 219 -13.76 -1.58 10.34
C ALA A 219 -13.46 -1.52 8.83
N LYS A 220 -13.83 -0.42 8.16
CA LYS A 220 -13.52 -0.19 6.75
C LYS A 220 -12.01 -0.05 6.54
N ARG A 221 -11.30 0.68 7.40
CA ARG A 221 -9.84 0.86 7.33
C ARG A 221 -9.08 -0.45 7.55
N ALA A 222 -9.62 -1.37 8.33
CA ALA A 222 -9.02 -2.68 8.62
C ALA A 222 -9.13 -3.68 7.45
N ASP A 223 -9.91 -3.41 6.41
CA ASP A 223 -10.02 -4.19 5.16
C ASP A 223 -10.17 -5.71 5.38
N GLY A 224 -11.01 -6.09 6.34
CA GLY A 224 -11.30 -7.50 6.66
C GLY A 224 -10.26 -8.15 7.60
N GLY A 225 -9.27 -7.42 8.10
CA GLY A 225 -8.31 -7.87 9.11
C GLY A 225 -8.74 -7.47 10.53
N PHE A 226 -9.28 -8.40 11.33
CA PHE A 226 -9.77 -8.06 12.66
C PHE A 226 -8.69 -7.55 13.62
N ARG A 227 -7.48 -8.16 13.57
CA ARG A 227 -6.34 -7.70 14.38
C ARG A 227 -5.94 -6.25 14.06
N ASP A 228 -6.04 -5.86 12.78
CA ASP A 228 -5.73 -4.50 12.37
C ASP A 228 -6.83 -3.54 12.86
N ALA A 229 -8.12 -3.97 12.87
CA ALA A 229 -9.22 -3.22 13.48
C ALA A 229 -9.03 -3.02 14.99
N GLU A 230 -8.62 -4.07 15.73
CA GLU A 230 -8.30 -3.99 17.15
C GLU A 230 -7.16 -3.01 17.43
N SER A 231 -6.11 -3.05 16.61
CA SER A 231 -4.95 -2.16 16.76
C SER A 231 -5.30 -0.69 16.47
N LEU A 232 -6.15 -0.45 15.47
CA LEU A 232 -6.67 0.90 15.17
C LEU A 232 -7.56 1.42 16.28
N LEU A 233 -8.45 0.55 16.82
CA LEU A 233 -9.29 0.91 17.95
C LEU A 233 -8.46 1.28 19.19
N ASP A 234 -7.41 0.51 19.49
CA ASP A 234 -6.47 0.78 20.58
C ASP A 234 -5.81 2.16 20.44
N GLN A 235 -5.37 2.52 19.23
CA GLN A 235 -4.79 3.83 18.95
C GLN A 235 -5.80 4.96 19.18
N ILE A 236 -7.05 4.77 18.74
CA ILE A 236 -8.12 5.76 18.88
C ILE A 236 -8.46 5.98 20.36
N ILE A 237 -8.58 4.88 21.14
CA ILE A 237 -8.83 4.93 22.59
C ILE A 237 -7.70 5.66 23.32
N ALA A 238 -6.44 5.38 22.93
CA ALA A 238 -5.28 6.04 23.56
C ALA A 238 -5.19 7.54 23.24
N PHE A 239 -5.75 7.97 22.10
CA PHE A 239 -5.71 9.38 21.66
C PHE A 239 -6.85 10.22 22.24
N HIS A 240 -8.00 9.62 22.57
CA HIS A 240 -9.23 10.33 22.91
C HIS A 240 -9.65 10.06 24.36
N GLU A 241 -9.92 11.15 25.10
CA GLU A 241 -10.59 11.10 26.40
C GLU A 241 -12.09 11.43 26.21
N GLY A 242 -12.99 10.48 26.48
CA GLY A 242 -14.44 10.66 26.39
C GLY A 242 -15.11 9.91 25.25
N SER A 243 -16.26 10.42 24.76
CA SER A 243 -17.00 9.80 23.67
C SER A 243 -16.26 9.96 22.33
N ILE A 244 -16.11 8.85 21.59
CA ILE A 244 -15.37 8.80 20.34
C ILE A 244 -16.34 9.04 19.19
N THR A 245 -16.17 10.15 18.47
CA THR A 245 -16.97 10.53 17.30
C THR A 245 -16.32 10.09 16.00
N ALA A 246 -17.13 10.03 14.92
CA ALA A 246 -16.60 9.75 13.58
C ALA A 246 -15.55 10.77 13.12
N ALA A 247 -15.70 12.04 13.50
CA ALA A 247 -14.74 13.10 13.18
C ALA A 247 -13.38 12.86 13.84
N SER A 248 -13.37 12.53 15.14
CA SER A 248 -12.13 12.23 15.85
C SER A 248 -11.41 10.99 15.32
N VAL A 249 -12.15 9.97 14.93
CA VAL A 249 -11.58 8.79 14.27
C VAL A 249 -10.96 9.15 12.92
N ALA A 250 -11.65 9.97 12.12
CA ALA A 250 -11.15 10.43 10.83
C ALA A 250 -9.81 11.20 10.97
N ASP A 251 -9.67 12.01 12.02
CA ASP A 251 -8.44 12.75 12.29
C ASP A 251 -7.29 11.82 12.71
N VAL A 252 -7.53 10.88 13.62
CA VAL A 252 -6.52 9.91 14.08
C VAL A 252 -6.06 9.00 12.94
N LEU A 253 -7.01 8.53 12.13
CA LEU A 253 -6.71 7.67 10.97
C LEU A 253 -6.07 8.44 9.80
N GLY A 254 -6.00 9.76 9.89
CA GLY A 254 -5.50 10.61 8.82
C GLY A 254 -6.32 10.48 7.53
N THR A 255 -7.62 10.14 7.66
CA THR A 255 -8.50 10.01 6.49
C THR A 255 -8.76 11.39 5.87
N VAL A 256 -8.90 11.39 4.56
CA VAL A 256 -9.20 12.61 3.80
C VAL A 256 -10.71 12.69 3.58
N PRO A 257 -11.35 13.84 3.87
CA PRO A 257 -12.77 14.03 3.60
C PRO A 257 -13.10 13.80 2.13
N ARG A 258 -14.17 13.05 1.84
CA ARG A 258 -14.60 12.74 0.46
C ARG A 258 -14.93 13.98 -0.36
N GLU A 259 -15.32 15.07 0.29
CA GLU A 259 -15.60 16.36 -0.32
C GLU A 259 -14.44 16.88 -1.18
N ILE A 260 -13.21 16.57 -0.80
CA ILE A 260 -12.00 16.97 -1.53
C ILE A 260 -11.96 16.33 -2.93
N PHE A 261 -12.42 15.09 -3.05
CA PHE A 261 -12.45 14.40 -4.35
C PHE A 261 -13.50 15.01 -5.28
N PHE A 262 -14.68 15.37 -4.75
CA PHE A 262 -15.70 16.06 -5.55
C PHE A 262 -15.24 17.47 -5.98
N GLN A 263 -14.47 18.18 -5.13
CA GLN A 263 -13.84 19.45 -5.52
C GLN A 263 -12.83 19.24 -6.65
N LEU A 264 -12.04 18.16 -6.60
CA LEU A 264 -11.13 17.78 -7.69
C LEU A 264 -11.87 17.53 -8.99
N ASP A 265 -13.01 16.82 -8.97
CA ASP A 265 -13.83 16.56 -10.16
C ASP A 265 -14.30 17.84 -10.86
N VAL A 266 -14.85 18.77 -10.07
CA VAL A 266 -15.34 20.06 -10.59
C VAL A 266 -14.19 20.90 -11.15
N ALA A 267 -13.07 20.95 -10.45
CA ALA A 267 -11.88 21.69 -10.88
C ALA A 267 -11.25 21.05 -12.14
N ALA A 268 -11.22 19.73 -12.23
CA ALA A 268 -10.73 19.01 -13.40
C ALA A 268 -11.57 19.31 -14.63
N LYS A 269 -12.90 19.36 -14.49
CA LYS A 269 -13.81 19.75 -15.57
C LYS A 269 -13.59 21.19 -16.03
N ALA A 270 -13.32 22.10 -15.08
CA ALA A 270 -13.02 23.50 -15.37
C ALA A 270 -11.60 23.72 -15.94
N GLY A 271 -10.75 22.70 -15.97
CA GLY A 271 -9.35 22.82 -16.38
C GLY A 271 -8.46 23.60 -15.41
N ASN A 272 -8.86 23.67 -14.13
CA ASN A 272 -8.09 24.36 -13.09
C ASN A 272 -6.95 23.47 -12.56
N TYR A 273 -5.73 23.72 -13.03
CA TYR A 273 -4.54 22.96 -12.61
C TYR A 273 -4.05 23.34 -11.20
N THR A 274 -4.46 24.50 -10.66
CA THR A 274 -4.00 24.97 -9.34
C THR A 274 -4.45 24.03 -8.23
N ILE A 275 -5.63 23.41 -8.38
CA ILE A 275 -6.18 22.46 -7.42
C ILE A 275 -5.24 21.29 -7.14
N ALA A 276 -4.47 20.83 -8.14
CA ALA A 276 -3.53 19.73 -7.96
C ALA A 276 -2.42 20.05 -6.96
N PHE A 277 -1.92 21.28 -6.99
CA PHE A 277 -0.90 21.75 -6.05
C PHE A 277 -1.51 22.06 -4.67
N GLU A 278 -2.69 22.65 -4.62
CA GLU A 278 -3.40 22.93 -3.35
C GLU A 278 -3.72 21.64 -2.59
N LEU A 279 -4.27 20.63 -3.27
CA LEU A 279 -4.55 19.35 -2.66
C LEU A 279 -3.26 18.60 -2.28
N GLY A 280 -2.25 18.59 -3.15
CA GLY A 280 -0.95 17.99 -2.85
C GLY A 280 -0.31 18.62 -1.63
N HIS A 281 -0.37 19.97 -1.52
CA HIS A 281 0.13 20.70 -0.36
C HIS A 281 -0.67 20.38 0.91
N ARG A 282 -2.02 20.37 0.84
CA ARG A 282 -2.88 20.04 1.98
C ARG A 282 -2.62 18.65 2.52
N VAL A 283 -2.64 17.62 1.66
CA VAL A 283 -2.38 16.22 2.04
C VAL A 283 -1.01 16.08 2.71
N PHE A 284 0.00 16.77 2.18
CA PHE A 284 1.35 16.73 2.74
C PHE A 284 1.48 17.51 4.05
N SER A 285 0.94 18.73 4.16
CA SER A 285 1.03 19.58 5.35
C SER A 285 0.24 19.04 6.54
N GLU A 286 -0.88 18.34 6.27
CA GLU A 286 -1.68 17.67 7.31
C GLU A 286 -1.09 16.30 7.68
N GLY A 287 0.03 15.89 7.10
CA GLY A 287 0.68 14.59 7.41
C GLY A 287 -0.16 13.37 7.03
N LYS A 288 -1.07 13.50 6.05
CA LYS A 288 -1.91 12.39 5.61
C LYS A 288 -1.09 11.33 4.87
N ASP A 289 -1.49 10.07 4.98
CA ASP A 289 -0.85 8.94 4.28
C ASP A 289 -1.11 9.01 2.77
N ILE A 290 -0.06 9.34 1.98
CA ILE A 290 -0.16 9.49 0.53
C ILE A 290 -0.57 8.18 -0.18
N PRO A 291 0.00 7.00 0.13
CA PRO A 291 -0.47 5.73 -0.40
C PRO A 291 -1.97 5.50 -0.18
N HIS A 292 -2.46 5.80 1.01
CA HIS A 292 -3.88 5.69 1.34
C HIS A 292 -4.74 6.72 0.58
N PHE A 293 -4.25 7.94 0.42
CA PHE A 293 -4.94 8.94 -0.39
C PHE A 293 -5.15 8.47 -1.84
N VAL A 294 -4.12 7.84 -2.43
CA VAL A 294 -4.23 7.26 -3.79
C VAL A 294 -5.23 6.10 -3.82
N GLU A 295 -5.29 5.27 -2.78
CA GLU A 295 -6.28 4.20 -2.64
C GLU A 295 -7.71 4.74 -2.62
N LEU A 296 -7.95 5.81 -1.84
CA LEU A 296 -9.23 6.50 -1.81
C LEU A 296 -9.60 7.14 -3.17
N LEU A 297 -8.61 7.65 -3.92
CA LEU A 297 -8.83 8.13 -5.29
C LEU A 297 -9.25 7.00 -6.23
N ILE A 298 -8.64 5.82 -6.13
CA ILE A 298 -9.03 4.64 -6.91
C ILE A 298 -10.48 4.26 -6.58
N GLU A 299 -10.82 4.20 -5.28
CA GLU A 299 -12.20 3.91 -4.83
C GLU A 299 -13.19 4.96 -5.38
N HIS A 300 -12.82 6.25 -5.35
CA HIS A 300 -13.64 7.33 -5.84
C HIS A 300 -13.95 7.18 -7.34
N PHE A 301 -12.94 7.01 -8.19
CA PHE A 301 -13.14 6.84 -9.64
C PHE A 301 -13.83 5.51 -9.99
N ARG A 302 -13.57 4.44 -9.22
CA ARG A 302 -14.33 3.18 -9.34
C ARG A 302 -15.82 3.42 -9.08
N ASN A 303 -16.16 4.16 -8.02
CA ASN A 303 -17.55 4.45 -7.68
C ASN A 303 -18.22 5.33 -8.75
N ILE A 304 -17.52 6.33 -9.32
CA ILE A 304 -17.99 7.11 -10.47
C ILE A 304 -18.27 6.18 -11.66
N LEU A 305 -17.36 5.27 -11.98
CA LEU A 305 -17.50 4.33 -13.09
C LEU A 305 -18.69 3.38 -12.88
N VAL A 306 -18.82 2.80 -11.68
CA VAL A 306 -19.95 1.91 -11.34
C VAL A 306 -21.27 2.67 -11.41
N THR A 307 -21.35 3.89 -10.88
CA THR A 307 -22.55 4.74 -10.96
C THR A 307 -22.92 5.05 -12.42
N LYS A 308 -21.91 5.20 -13.29
CA LYS A 308 -22.13 5.47 -14.72
C LYS A 308 -22.61 4.25 -15.50
N LEU A 309 -22.13 3.05 -15.14
CA LEU A 309 -22.46 1.79 -15.83
C LEU A 309 -23.73 1.13 -15.30
N THR A 310 -24.08 1.39 -14.03
CA THR A 310 -25.22 0.79 -13.36
C THR A 310 -26.19 1.88 -12.91
N SER A 311 -27.43 1.51 -12.59
CA SER A 311 -28.38 2.42 -11.92
C SER A 311 -27.92 2.70 -10.49
N ASN A 312 -28.30 3.86 -9.92
CA ASN A 312 -27.93 4.35 -8.59
C ASN A 312 -28.23 3.40 -7.40
N SER A 313 -29.00 2.36 -7.60
CA SER A 313 -29.35 1.35 -6.59
C SER A 313 -28.55 0.05 -6.72
N SER A 314 -27.37 0.08 -7.27
CA SER A 314 -26.55 -1.11 -7.49
C SER A 314 -26.00 -1.67 -6.17
N PRO A 315 -26.08 -2.99 -5.91
CA PRO A 315 -25.50 -3.65 -4.75
C PRO A 315 -23.96 -3.60 -4.73
N TYR A 316 -23.34 -3.11 -5.81
CA TYR A 316 -21.88 -2.97 -5.93
C TYR A 316 -21.33 -1.64 -5.38
N LEU A 317 -22.23 -0.73 -4.96
CA LEU A 317 -21.91 0.57 -4.36
C LEU A 317 -22.15 0.50 -2.86
N ASP A 318 -21.07 0.46 -2.09
CA ASP A 318 -21.12 0.59 -0.63
C ASP A 318 -21.04 2.09 -0.25
N LEU A 319 -22.10 2.82 -0.60
CA LEU A 319 -22.21 4.27 -0.42
C LEU A 319 -23.39 4.63 0.48
N MET A 320 -23.25 5.71 1.23
CA MET A 320 -24.39 6.28 1.94
C MET A 320 -25.39 6.93 0.96
N PRO A 321 -26.67 6.95 1.29
CA PRO A 321 -27.68 7.59 0.43
C PRO A 321 -27.34 9.04 0.07
N GLN A 322 -26.71 9.78 0.99
CA GLN A 322 -26.32 11.19 0.81
C GLN A 322 -25.20 11.36 -0.23
N ASP A 323 -24.35 10.35 -0.41
CA ASP A 323 -23.23 10.41 -1.36
C ASP A 323 -23.64 9.97 -2.78
N LEU A 324 -24.74 9.21 -2.92
CA LEU A 324 -25.21 8.72 -4.23
C LEU A 324 -25.48 9.85 -5.21
N ASP A 325 -26.13 10.94 -4.76
CA ASP A 325 -26.40 12.10 -5.60
C ASP A 325 -25.12 12.83 -6.02
N LYS A 326 -24.13 12.93 -5.12
CA LYS A 326 -22.83 13.52 -5.42
C LYS A 326 -22.09 12.71 -6.48
N TYR A 327 -22.06 11.37 -6.34
CA TYR A 327 -21.46 10.48 -7.33
C TYR A 327 -22.21 10.48 -8.66
N ALA A 328 -23.55 10.58 -8.67
CA ALA A 328 -24.35 10.72 -9.88
C ALA A 328 -24.01 12.03 -10.63
N ASN A 329 -23.73 13.11 -9.92
CA ASN A 329 -23.29 14.36 -10.52
C ASN A 329 -21.86 14.26 -11.07
N SER A 330 -20.92 13.69 -10.32
CA SER A 330 -19.55 13.45 -10.80
C SER A 330 -19.53 12.52 -12.02
N ALA A 331 -20.39 11.50 -12.07
CA ALA A 331 -20.49 10.59 -13.22
C ALA A 331 -20.89 11.28 -14.54
N LYS A 332 -21.57 12.44 -14.47
CA LYS A 332 -21.87 13.28 -15.66
C LYS A 332 -20.64 14.02 -16.18
N LEU A 333 -19.63 14.24 -15.35
CA LEU A 333 -18.43 15.00 -15.71
C LEU A 333 -17.44 14.18 -16.53
N TYR A 334 -17.38 12.87 -16.33
CA TYR A 334 -16.40 11.97 -16.96
C TYR A 334 -17.03 11.07 -18.02
N THR A 335 -16.24 10.66 -19.02
CA THR A 335 -16.60 9.54 -19.91
C THR A 335 -16.17 8.21 -19.28
N GLN A 336 -16.71 7.09 -19.75
CA GLN A 336 -16.30 5.75 -19.30
C GLN A 336 -14.80 5.51 -19.52
N GLU A 337 -14.30 5.88 -20.70
CA GLU A 337 -12.89 5.71 -21.07
C GLU A 337 -11.96 6.56 -20.20
N GLN A 338 -12.38 7.79 -19.87
CA GLN A 338 -11.64 8.65 -18.96
C GLN A 338 -11.53 8.02 -17.57
N CYS A 339 -12.62 7.48 -17.02
CA CYS A 339 -12.60 6.79 -15.72
C CYS A 339 -11.67 5.58 -15.72
N LEU A 340 -11.73 4.74 -16.76
CA LEU A 340 -10.84 3.57 -16.89
C LEU A 340 -9.37 4.00 -16.98
N THR A 341 -9.07 4.98 -17.82
CA THR A 341 -7.70 5.51 -17.95
C THR A 341 -7.15 6.07 -16.64
N ILE A 342 -8.02 6.77 -15.85
CA ILE A 342 -7.61 7.30 -14.55
C ILE A 342 -7.34 6.16 -13.57
N ILE A 343 -8.22 5.15 -13.52
CA ILE A 343 -8.06 4.00 -12.61
C ILE A 343 -6.77 3.24 -12.93
N ASP A 344 -6.52 2.91 -14.19
CA ASP A 344 -5.30 2.21 -14.62
C ASP A 344 -4.05 2.98 -14.20
N PHE A 345 -4.06 4.28 -14.44
CA PHE A 345 -2.98 5.16 -14.09
C PHE A 345 -2.75 5.26 -12.56
N LEU A 346 -3.84 5.29 -11.77
CA LEU A 346 -3.77 5.33 -10.30
C LEU A 346 -3.24 4.01 -9.73
N ILE A 347 -3.65 2.86 -10.28
CA ILE A 347 -3.17 1.53 -9.89
C ILE A 347 -1.64 1.42 -10.13
N ASP A 348 -1.18 1.86 -11.31
CA ASP A 348 0.25 1.89 -11.62
C ASP A 348 1.05 2.82 -10.68
N ALA A 349 0.47 3.98 -10.36
CA ALA A 349 1.08 4.94 -9.43
C ALA A 349 1.11 4.44 -7.98
N GLN A 350 0.10 3.69 -7.52
CA GLN A 350 0.01 3.14 -6.16
C GLN A 350 1.22 2.27 -5.82
N THR A 351 1.65 1.44 -6.77
CA THR A 351 2.82 0.57 -6.58
C THR A 351 4.14 1.34 -6.52
N LYS A 352 4.25 2.41 -7.29
CA LYS A 352 5.50 3.19 -7.45
C LYS A 352 5.70 4.23 -6.35
N ILE A 353 4.62 4.85 -5.87
CA ILE A 353 4.66 5.98 -4.92
C ILE A 353 5.36 5.62 -3.60
N ARG A 354 5.23 4.37 -3.14
CA ARG A 354 5.88 3.88 -1.91
C ARG A 354 7.40 3.90 -1.96
N PHE A 355 7.98 3.84 -3.15
CA PHE A 355 9.44 3.75 -3.37
C PHE A 355 10.03 5.04 -3.95
N MET A 356 9.21 6.08 -4.17
CA MET A 356 9.70 7.35 -4.71
C MET A 356 10.39 8.19 -3.64
N PRO A 357 11.53 8.80 -3.94
CA PRO A 357 12.27 9.65 -3.00
C PRO A 357 11.51 10.93 -2.62
N SER A 358 10.56 11.38 -3.44
CA SER A 358 9.72 12.55 -3.19
C SER A 358 8.24 12.25 -3.42
N PRO A 359 7.53 11.69 -2.42
CA PRO A 359 6.12 11.32 -2.54
C PRO A 359 5.19 12.50 -2.85
N ARG A 360 5.53 13.72 -2.35
CA ARG A 360 4.78 14.94 -2.61
C ARG A 360 4.75 15.28 -4.11
N ILE A 361 5.92 15.34 -4.76
CA ILE A 361 6.01 15.67 -6.19
C ILE A 361 5.29 14.61 -7.02
N ALA A 362 5.39 13.33 -6.62
CA ALA A 362 4.68 12.25 -7.27
C ALA A 362 3.17 12.42 -7.19
N LEU A 363 2.63 12.83 -6.03
CA LEU A 363 1.21 13.10 -5.82
C LEU A 363 0.75 14.30 -6.66
N GLU A 364 1.48 15.42 -6.64
CA GLU A 364 1.16 16.61 -7.43
C GLU A 364 1.13 16.30 -8.93
N ALA A 365 2.12 15.53 -9.43
CA ALA A 365 2.17 15.09 -10.82
C ALA A 365 1.01 14.16 -11.19
N LEU A 366 0.58 13.31 -10.26
CA LEU A 366 -0.55 12.41 -10.41
C LEU A 366 -1.86 13.19 -10.52
N LEU A 367 -2.11 14.14 -9.62
CA LEU A 367 -3.29 15.00 -9.64
C LEU A 367 -3.35 15.86 -10.91
N LEU A 368 -2.21 16.43 -11.34
CA LEU A 368 -2.11 17.15 -12.62
C LEU A 368 -2.50 16.29 -13.82
N LYS A 369 -2.11 15.01 -13.84
CA LYS A 369 -2.50 14.09 -14.91
C LYS A 369 -4.01 13.82 -14.93
N ILE A 370 -4.65 13.69 -13.75
CA ILE A 370 -6.11 13.53 -13.64
C ILE A 370 -6.80 14.74 -14.24
N VAL A 371 -6.41 15.97 -13.85
CA VAL A 371 -6.98 17.20 -14.40
C VAL A 371 -6.77 17.28 -15.92
N LYS A 372 -5.60 16.88 -16.42
CA LYS A 372 -5.25 16.92 -17.84
C LYS A 372 -6.07 15.94 -18.70
N ILE A 373 -6.61 14.87 -18.13
CA ILE A 373 -7.40 13.89 -18.90
C ILE A 373 -8.66 14.53 -19.50
N HIS A 374 -9.26 15.50 -18.82
CA HIS A 374 -10.41 16.24 -19.37
C HIS A 374 -10.08 17.06 -20.63
N THR A 375 -8.84 17.51 -20.77
CA THR A 375 -8.40 18.32 -21.91
C THR A 375 -7.93 17.47 -23.09
N ARG A 376 -7.80 16.16 -22.93
CA ARG A 376 -7.45 15.26 -24.03
C ARG A 376 -8.68 14.97 -24.88
N VAL A 377 -8.60 15.36 -26.15
CA VAL A 377 -9.59 14.98 -27.15
C VAL A 377 -9.32 13.54 -27.57
N PRO A 378 -10.29 12.61 -27.47
CA PRO A 378 -10.11 11.24 -27.95
C PRO A 378 -9.69 11.24 -29.44
N ILE A 379 -8.74 10.40 -29.79
CA ILE A 379 -8.24 10.29 -31.17
C ILE A 379 -9.40 9.94 -32.12
N ASP A 380 -10.31 9.08 -31.69
CA ASP A 380 -11.50 8.69 -32.48
C ASP A 380 -12.40 9.86 -32.81
N PHE A 381 -12.56 10.83 -31.90
CA PHE A 381 -13.29 12.07 -32.19
C PHE A 381 -12.56 12.90 -33.25
N LEU A 382 -11.23 12.99 -33.17
CA LEU A 382 -10.43 13.71 -34.19
C LEU A 382 -10.51 13.01 -35.56
N VAL A 383 -10.39 11.69 -35.59
CA VAL A 383 -10.52 10.89 -36.82
C VAL A 383 -11.90 11.06 -37.40
N ARG A 384 -12.96 10.96 -36.58
CA ARG A 384 -14.33 11.18 -37.04
C ARG A 384 -14.54 12.60 -37.58
N ARG A 385 -14.00 13.60 -36.90
CA ARG A 385 -14.10 15.00 -37.34
C ARG A 385 -13.32 15.27 -38.63
N LEU A 386 -12.16 14.64 -38.78
CA LEU A 386 -11.39 14.69 -40.03
C LEU A 386 -12.16 14.05 -41.18
N SER A 387 -12.75 12.87 -40.99
CA SER A 387 -13.55 12.22 -42.04
C SER A 387 -14.82 13.03 -42.40
N GLU A 388 -15.46 13.69 -41.43
CA GLU A 388 -16.56 14.63 -41.69
C GLU A 388 -16.11 15.84 -42.51
N LEU A 389 -14.93 16.39 -42.20
CA LEU A 389 -14.35 17.52 -42.95
C LEU A 389 -13.93 17.10 -44.36
N GLU A 390 -13.32 15.92 -44.51
CA GLU A 390 -12.99 15.37 -45.84
C GLU A 390 -14.25 15.15 -46.70
N ALA A 391 -15.31 14.60 -46.11
CA ALA A 391 -16.60 14.45 -46.81
C ALA A 391 -17.22 15.80 -47.21
N ALA A 392 -17.11 16.81 -46.33
CA ALA A 392 -17.60 18.16 -46.61
C ALA A 392 -16.80 18.84 -47.73
N VAL A 393 -15.49 18.69 -47.78
CA VAL A 393 -14.60 19.21 -48.82
C VAL A 393 -14.88 18.51 -50.16
N ASN A 394 -15.02 17.18 -50.14
CA ASN A 394 -15.32 16.41 -51.34
C ASN A 394 -16.72 16.76 -51.92
N ASN A 395 -17.71 17.02 -51.06
CA ASN A 395 -19.05 17.47 -51.49
C ASN A 395 -19.07 18.91 -52.00
N SER A 396 -18.18 19.78 -51.49
CA SER A 396 -18.06 21.16 -52.03
C SER A 396 -17.33 21.24 -53.35
N SER A 397 -16.51 20.24 -53.69
CA SER A 397 -15.84 20.18 -55.01
C SER A 397 -16.74 19.68 -56.13
N THR A 398 -17.90 19.10 -55.83
CA THR A 398 -18.86 18.60 -56.87
C THR A 398 -19.92 19.62 -57.31
N THR A 399 -19.97 20.81 -56.68
CA THR A 399 -20.96 21.85 -56.99
C THR A 399 -20.33 23.09 -57.61
N SER A 400 -19.17 22.96 -58.24
CA SER A 400 -18.61 24.04 -59.04
C SER A 400 -19.22 24.01 -60.46
N ASN A 401 -20.44 24.50 -60.55
CA ASN A 401 -21.09 24.78 -61.82
C ASN A 401 -20.41 25.99 -62.47
N LYS A 402 -19.92 25.79 -63.70
CA LYS A 402 -19.33 26.81 -64.54
C LYS A 402 -20.32 27.99 -64.75
N GLN A 403 -20.13 29.07 -64.04
CA GLN A 403 -20.57 30.37 -64.40
C GLN A 403 -19.36 31.24 -64.73
N SER A 404 -19.11 31.41 -66.04
CA SER A 404 -18.15 32.36 -66.57
C SER A 404 -18.65 33.76 -66.27
N ILE A 405 -18.09 34.43 -65.31
CA ILE A 405 -18.29 35.86 -65.08
C ILE A 405 -17.18 36.59 -65.85
N SER A 406 -17.57 37.25 -66.94
CA SER A 406 -16.72 38.20 -67.64
C SER A 406 -16.52 39.45 -66.79
N ILE A 407 -15.30 39.71 -66.40
CA ILE A 407 -14.86 40.90 -65.68
C ILE A 407 -14.40 41.94 -66.76
N PRO A 408 -14.91 43.14 -66.75
CA PRO A 408 -14.37 44.23 -67.62
C PRO A 408 -13.09 44.77 -66.99
N PRO A 409 -12.09 45.19 -67.76
CA PRO A 409 -10.79 45.65 -67.25
C PRO A 409 -10.97 47.06 -66.67
N GLN A 410 -10.75 47.15 -65.33
CA GLN A 410 -10.51 48.44 -64.69
C GLN A 410 -9.01 48.67 -64.53
N HIS A 411 -8.60 49.85 -65.06
CA HIS A 411 -7.25 50.39 -64.92
C HIS A 411 -6.87 50.58 -63.47
N LEU A 412 -5.82 49.91 -63.07
CA LEU A 412 -5.11 50.20 -61.82
C LEU A 412 -4.03 51.23 -62.08
N THR A 413 -4.23 52.45 -61.64
CA THR A 413 -3.17 53.46 -61.45
C THR A 413 -2.37 53.14 -60.20
N VAL A 414 -1.08 52.96 -60.39
CA VAL A 414 -0.12 52.73 -59.33
C VAL A 414 0.40 54.10 -58.94
N ASP A 415 0.14 54.51 -57.69
CA ASP A 415 0.81 55.64 -57.05
C ASP A 415 2.11 55.16 -56.32
N PRO A 416 3.21 55.96 -56.47
CA PRO A 416 4.52 55.53 -56.03
C PRO A 416 4.76 55.79 -54.52
N VAL A 417 5.57 54.91 -53.97
CA VAL A 417 6.14 54.94 -52.62
C VAL A 417 7.04 56.17 -52.44
N PRO A 418 6.94 56.98 -51.36
CA PRO A 418 7.94 57.99 -51.08
C PRO A 418 9.10 57.40 -50.25
N SER A 419 10.29 57.71 -50.72
CA SER A 419 11.62 57.48 -50.17
C SER A 419 11.85 58.30 -48.91
N ALA A 420 12.67 57.71 -48.04
CA ALA A 420 13.19 58.34 -46.85
C ALA A 420 14.05 59.57 -47.15
N ALA A 421 13.82 60.64 -46.48
CA ALA A 421 14.75 61.66 -45.93
C ALA A 421 13.98 62.97 -45.65
N ASP A 422 13.85 63.35 -44.39
CA ASP A 422 14.34 64.63 -43.89
C ASP A 422 14.22 64.75 -42.37
N ILE A 423 15.34 65.18 -41.86
CA ILE A 423 15.64 65.48 -40.43
C ILE A 423 15.14 66.88 -40.17
N GLY A 424 14.52 67.14 -39.03
CA GLY A 424 14.52 68.53 -38.57
C GLY A 424 13.52 68.92 -37.48
N LYS A 425 13.99 68.90 -36.27
CA LYS A 425 13.88 69.93 -35.17
C LYS A 425 12.52 70.35 -34.57
N SER A 426 12.60 70.36 -33.28
CA SER A 426 11.87 71.14 -32.23
C SER A 426 10.70 70.39 -31.63
N GLY A 427 10.55 70.21 -30.36
CA GLY A 427 11.08 70.83 -29.14
C GLY A 427 10.14 70.46 -28.01
N ASP A 428 10.71 70.32 -26.88
CA ASP A 428 10.13 70.52 -25.54
C ASP A 428 9.19 69.50 -24.86
N LEU A 429 9.73 69.08 -23.74
CA LEU A 429 9.15 68.92 -22.40
C LEU A 429 8.24 67.71 -22.11
N LEU A 430 8.77 66.80 -21.36
CA LEU A 430 8.42 66.42 -19.98
C LEU A 430 8.80 64.97 -19.71
N THR A 431 9.87 64.81 -18.94
CA THR A 431 10.22 63.56 -18.28
C THR A 431 9.26 63.25 -17.12
N PRO A 432 8.94 62.00 -16.84
CA PRO A 432 8.84 61.56 -15.47
C PRO A 432 9.91 60.51 -15.12
N VAL A 433 10.51 60.81 -14.00
CA VAL A 433 11.46 60.11 -13.18
C VAL A 433 11.07 58.66 -12.94
N MET A 434 11.93 57.73 -13.34
CA MET A 434 11.93 56.35 -12.83
C MET A 434 12.80 56.30 -11.56
N SER A 435 12.17 56.09 -10.41
CA SER A 435 12.84 55.70 -9.18
C SER A 435 12.98 54.18 -9.11
N GLN A 436 14.20 53.70 -9.15
CA GLN A 436 14.54 52.36 -8.74
C GLN A 436 14.56 52.25 -7.22
N PRO A 437 14.05 51.21 -6.57
CA PRO A 437 14.31 50.95 -5.16
C PRO A 437 15.64 50.22 -5.00
N ALA A 438 16.45 50.76 -4.11
CA ALA A 438 17.74 50.24 -3.68
C ALA A 438 17.62 48.87 -2.99
N ILE A 439 18.54 47.98 -3.33
CA ILE A 439 18.76 46.71 -2.65
C ILE A 439 19.47 46.99 -1.34
N LEU A 440 18.80 46.77 -0.20
CA LEU A 440 19.41 46.72 1.12
C LEU A 440 19.92 45.33 1.41
N VAL A 441 21.23 45.20 1.54
CA VAL A 441 21.96 44.05 2.07
C VAL A 441 21.91 44.14 3.60
N PRO A 442 21.46 43.14 4.34
CA PRO A 442 21.63 43.09 5.78
C PRO A 442 23.01 42.55 6.14
N SER A 443 23.73 43.30 6.94
CA SER A 443 24.98 42.98 7.60
C SER A 443 24.82 41.85 8.62
N GLU A 444 25.83 40.97 8.69
CA GLU A 444 26.02 39.93 9.71
C GLU A 444 26.04 40.51 11.14
N PRO A 445 25.47 39.81 12.14
CA PRO A 445 25.76 40.09 13.53
C PRO A 445 26.92 39.25 14.07
N ALA A 446 27.75 39.90 14.84
CA ALA A 446 28.96 39.48 15.47
C ALA A 446 28.80 38.30 16.44
N ILE A 447 29.85 37.48 16.47
CA ILE A 447 30.17 36.38 17.37
C ILE A 447 30.20 36.83 18.83
N ALA A 448 29.36 36.27 19.69
CA ALA A 448 29.47 36.36 21.13
C ALA A 448 30.03 35.05 21.70
N LYS A 449 31.09 35.20 22.47
CA LYS A 449 31.91 34.18 23.10
C LYS A 449 31.15 33.39 24.17
N SER A 450 31.44 32.08 24.22
CA SER A 450 31.05 31.07 25.22
C SER A 450 31.49 31.39 26.65
N PRO A 451 30.89 30.73 27.64
CA PRO A 451 31.62 30.37 28.84
C PRO A 451 31.89 28.85 28.90
N VAL A 452 33.10 28.58 29.34
CA VAL A 452 33.71 27.31 29.70
C VAL A 452 32.97 26.65 30.86
N LEU A 453 32.71 25.36 30.82
CA LEU A 453 32.43 24.52 32.00
C LEU A 453 33.01 23.12 31.84
N VAL A 454 34.08 22.92 32.57
CA VAL A 454 34.51 21.80 33.46
C VAL A 454 34.40 20.36 32.93
N SER A 455 35.56 19.78 32.89
CA SER A 455 35.99 18.41 32.67
C SER A 455 35.40 17.38 33.67
N SER A 456 35.11 16.18 33.18
CA SER A 456 35.22 14.92 33.95
C SER A 456 35.60 13.75 33.02
N PRO A 457 36.18 12.65 33.55
CA PRO A 457 37.40 12.09 33.01
C PRO A 457 37.16 10.91 32.02
N ALA A 458 38.18 10.66 31.23
CA ALA A 458 38.28 9.58 30.26
C ALA A 458 38.45 8.21 30.95
N PRO A 459 38.02 7.11 30.34
CA PRO A 459 38.65 5.81 30.51
C PRO A 459 39.54 5.44 29.33
N ASP A 460 40.66 4.99 29.69
CA ASP A 460 41.72 4.19 29.11
C ASP A 460 41.76 3.85 27.62
N THR A 461 42.91 4.20 27.07
CA THR A 461 43.64 3.75 25.90
C THR A 461 43.41 2.29 25.50
N VAL A 462 42.94 2.08 24.27
CA VAL A 462 43.18 0.85 23.51
C VAL A 462 44.07 1.19 22.31
N VAL A 463 45.15 0.43 22.25
CA VAL A 463 46.30 0.53 21.39
C VAL A 463 45.96 0.41 19.92
N ASP A 464 46.48 1.33 19.11
CA ASP A 464 46.53 1.31 17.66
C ASP A 464 47.15 0.03 17.09
N ALA A 465 46.44 -0.66 16.19
CA ALA A 465 46.99 -1.66 15.30
C ALA A 465 47.15 -1.04 13.91
N PRO A 466 48.27 -1.28 13.22
CA PRO A 466 48.63 -0.55 11.98
C PRO A 466 47.73 -0.95 10.81
N ALA A 467 47.38 0.07 10.02
CA ALA A 467 46.62 -0.04 8.76
C ALA A 467 47.35 -0.97 7.77
N LYS A 468 46.63 -1.97 7.24
CA LYS A 468 47.07 -2.78 6.11
C LYS A 468 47.12 -1.93 4.82
N PRO A 469 48.14 -2.11 3.97
CA PRO A 469 48.21 -1.42 2.70
C PRO A 469 47.15 -1.90 1.70
N LEU A 470 46.59 -0.96 0.94
CA LEU A 470 45.66 -1.19 -0.17
C LEU A 470 46.28 -2.13 -1.20
N SER A 471 45.60 -3.23 -1.50
CA SER A 471 45.96 -4.19 -2.53
C SER A 471 45.87 -3.55 -3.94
N PRO A 472 46.73 -3.90 -4.88
CA PRO A 472 46.66 -3.40 -6.26
C PRO A 472 45.37 -3.95 -6.97
N PRO A 473 44.88 -3.28 -8.02
CA PRO A 473 43.69 -3.69 -8.73
C PRO A 473 43.80 -5.10 -9.28
N GLN A 474 42.88 -5.98 -8.90
CA GLN A 474 42.83 -7.35 -9.38
C GLN A 474 42.47 -7.33 -10.88
N ILE A 475 43.33 -7.88 -11.71
CA ILE A 475 43.07 -8.16 -13.13
C ILE A 475 42.03 -9.30 -13.14
N LEU A 476 40.80 -8.99 -13.63
CA LEU A 476 39.72 -9.97 -13.79
C LEU A 476 40.18 -11.16 -14.64
N THR A 477 39.92 -12.37 -14.18
CA THR A 477 40.25 -13.58 -14.92
C THR A 477 39.44 -13.68 -16.22
N GLU A 478 39.95 -14.40 -17.22
CA GLU A 478 39.29 -14.54 -18.54
C GLU A 478 37.85 -15.05 -18.45
N GLU A 479 37.52 -15.86 -17.45
CA GLU A 479 36.15 -16.32 -17.20
C GLU A 479 35.22 -15.19 -16.74
N GLN A 480 35.69 -14.31 -15.86
CA GLN A 480 34.93 -13.15 -15.39
C GLN A 480 34.72 -12.13 -16.52
N GLN A 481 35.68 -11.98 -17.41
CA GLN A 481 35.55 -11.15 -18.63
C GLN A 481 34.54 -11.76 -19.63
N LYS A 482 34.50 -13.08 -19.78
CA LYS A 482 33.51 -13.78 -20.61
C LYS A 482 32.10 -13.64 -20.03
N GLU A 483 31.94 -13.71 -18.73
CA GLU A 483 30.65 -13.54 -18.06
C GLU A 483 30.13 -12.09 -18.14
N ALA A 484 31.01 -11.10 -18.00
CA ALA A 484 30.68 -9.68 -18.19
C ALA A 484 30.24 -9.40 -19.63
N ARG A 485 30.95 -9.95 -20.64
CA ARG A 485 30.56 -9.84 -22.06
C ARG A 485 29.22 -10.54 -22.36
N LYS A 486 28.93 -11.67 -21.71
CA LYS A 486 27.65 -12.39 -21.86
C LYS A 486 26.48 -11.62 -21.24
N LYS A 487 26.70 -10.92 -20.12
CA LYS A 487 25.71 -10.01 -19.52
C LYS A 487 25.47 -8.79 -20.41
N GLN A 488 26.52 -8.18 -20.96
CA GLN A 488 26.41 -7.02 -21.84
C GLN A 488 25.66 -7.34 -23.15
N SER A 489 25.93 -8.54 -23.75
CA SER A 489 25.18 -9.02 -24.92
C SER A 489 23.69 -9.27 -24.64
N ARG A 490 23.31 -9.70 -23.42
CA ARG A 490 21.90 -9.84 -23.01
C ARG A 490 21.19 -8.49 -22.85
N TYR A 491 21.88 -7.47 -22.33
CA TYR A 491 21.34 -6.11 -22.24
C TYR A 491 21.16 -5.47 -23.61
N ASP A 492 22.09 -5.68 -24.54
CA ASP A 492 21.97 -5.18 -25.92
C ASP A 492 20.79 -5.82 -26.66
N THR A 493 20.53 -7.11 -26.43
CA THR A 493 19.38 -7.82 -27.03
C THR A 493 18.04 -7.35 -26.45
N LEU A 494 17.97 -7.07 -25.14
CA LEU A 494 16.80 -6.51 -24.48
C LEU A 494 16.52 -5.08 -24.93
N LEU A 495 17.55 -4.27 -25.11
CA LEU A 495 17.42 -2.89 -25.62
C LEU A 495 16.98 -2.87 -27.09
N GLN A 496 17.44 -3.82 -27.93
CA GLN A 496 16.95 -3.96 -29.30
C GLN A 496 15.49 -4.40 -29.34
N PHE A 497 15.07 -5.31 -28.46
CA PHE A 497 13.67 -5.74 -28.37
C PHE A 497 12.75 -4.58 -27.94
N ALA A 498 13.18 -3.81 -26.93
CA ALA A 498 12.45 -2.62 -26.46
C ALA A 498 12.37 -1.51 -27.53
N ALA A 499 13.41 -1.35 -28.37
CA ALA A 499 13.42 -0.38 -29.46
C ALA A 499 12.43 -0.74 -30.60
N VAL A 500 12.26 -2.04 -30.87
CA VAL A 500 11.30 -2.54 -31.88
C VAL A 500 9.85 -2.41 -31.39
N GLU A 501 9.58 -2.64 -30.09
CA GLU A 501 8.23 -2.50 -29.53
C GLU A 501 7.78 -1.04 -29.34
N LEU A 502 8.71 -0.10 -29.19
CA LEU A 502 8.39 1.31 -28.91
C LEU A 502 8.46 2.22 -30.15
N GLU A 503 8.67 1.68 -31.36
CA GLU A 503 8.80 2.46 -32.61
C GLU A 503 9.75 3.68 -32.49
N GLY A 504 10.74 3.60 -31.60
CA GLY A 504 11.69 4.67 -31.33
C GLY A 504 13.07 4.38 -31.89
N SER A 505 13.58 5.25 -32.76
CA SER A 505 14.99 5.21 -33.18
C SER A 505 15.89 5.56 -31.99
N LEU A 506 16.67 4.59 -31.48
CA LEU A 506 17.72 4.80 -30.50
C LEU A 506 18.87 5.57 -31.17
N GLN A 507 19.04 6.86 -30.84
CA GLN A 507 20.28 7.56 -31.13
C GLN A 507 21.39 6.96 -30.25
N LYS A 508 22.38 6.33 -30.86
CA LYS A 508 23.60 5.88 -30.20
C LYS A 508 24.35 7.09 -29.64
N ILE A 509 24.30 7.27 -28.33
CA ILE A 509 25.21 8.19 -27.63
C ILE A 509 26.58 7.49 -27.59
N ILE A 510 27.49 7.89 -28.48
CA ILE A 510 28.90 7.48 -28.44
C ILE A 510 29.55 8.28 -27.32
N VAL A 511 29.72 7.66 -26.15
CA VAL A 511 30.60 8.18 -25.10
C VAL A 511 32.02 7.81 -25.52
N ALA A 512 32.80 8.81 -25.98
CA ALA A 512 34.22 8.65 -26.25
C ALA A 512 34.96 8.37 -24.92
N PRO A 513 35.89 7.41 -24.88
CA PRO A 513 36.73 7.21 -23.70
C PRO A 513 37.70 8.38 -23.57
N HIS A 514 37.57 9.15 -22.49
CA HIS A 514 38.66 10.07 -22.09
C HIS A 514 39.84 9.24 -21.60
N LEU A 515 40.88 9.22 -22.42
CA LEU A 515 42.25 8.90 -22.04
C LEU A 515 42.82 10.09 -21.25
N SER A 516 43.12 9.90 -19.99
CA SER A 516 44.30 10.42 -19.30
C SER A 516 44.42 9.78 -17.91
#